data_38a2db3841c017341d63bb9ac74229b1
#
_entry.id   38a2db3841c017341d63bb9ac74229b1
#
_cell.length_a   1.000
_cell.length_b   1.000
_cell.length_c   1.000
_cell.angle_alpha   90.00
_cell.angle_beta   90.00
_cell.angle_gamma   90.00
#
_symmetry.space_group_name_H-M   'P 1'
#
loop_
_entity.id
_entity.type
_entity.pdbx_description
1 polymer ?
#
loop_
_entity_poly.entity_id
_entity_poly.type
_entity_poly.pdbx_seq_one_letter_code
_entity_poly.pdbx_strand_id
1 'polypeptide(L)'
;SVIFNVEDSNKKIEVFTTRPDTIFGVSFLTIAPEYKDISEFLSFDHKSEIENYIDKVSKKSERERLSDVKTVSGVFSGAYAIHPFTGKKIPIWISDYVIASYGTGAVMGVPAGDQRDFDFAKKFMIDIPNIFENTDISQTAFSDKSGFRLINSEFLNGLDYVQSLELIIQEIENKGIGKSKIQFKLRDATFSRQRYWGEPIPIYYKNGIPINIETEYLPCLLYTS
;
A
#
# COMPACT_ATOMS: atom_id res chain seq x y z
N SER A 1 -3.40 2.82 -12.04
CA SER A 1 -4.39 2.26 -11.10
C SER A 1 -5.19 1.15 -11.75
N VAL A 2 -5.70 0.22 -10.94
CA VAL A 2 -6.55 -0.90 -11.37
C VAL A 2 -7.78 -0.97 -10.48
N ILE A 3 -8.93 -1.27 -11.07
CA ILE A 3 -10.22 -1.35 -10.39
C ILE A 3 -10.62 -2.82 -10.26
N PHE A 4 -10.91 -3.24 -9.04
CA PHE A 4 -11.47 -4.54 -8.70
C PHE A 4 -12.93 -4.38 -8.29
N ASN A 5 -13.82 -5.14 -8.88
CA ASN A 5 -15.22 -5.18 -8.44
C ASN A 5 -15.32 -6.03 -7.18
N VAL A 6 -16.14 -5.63 -6.22
CA VAL A 6 -16.43 -6.43 -5.04
C VAL A 6 -17.55 -7.42 -5.38
N GLU A 7 -17.37 -8.67 -4.96
CA GLU A 7 -18.36 -9.72 -5.18
C GLU A 7 -19.70 -9.39 -4.53
N ASP A 8 -20.78 -9.78 -5.19
CA ASP A 8 -22.18 -9.56 -4.73
C ASP A 8 -22.51 -8.12 -4.33
N SER A 9 -21.76 -7.15 -4.91
CA SER A 9 -21.89 -5.74 -4.60
C SER A 9 -21.66 -4.89 -5.87
N ASN A 10 -22.22 -3.69 -5.88
CA ASN A 10 -21.90 -2.67 -6.89
C ASN A 10 -20.65 -1.85 -6.53
N LYS A 11 -19.94 -2.23 -5.48
CA LYS A 11 -18.76 -1.52 -5.00
C LYS A 11 -17.51 -1.89 -5.80
N LYS A 12 -16.57 -0.96 -5.80
CA LYS A 12 -15.30 -1.09 -6.50
C LYS A 12 -14.17 -0.65 -5.58
N ILE A 13 -13.05 -1.35 -5.66
CA ILE A 13 -11.81 -0.98 -4.98
C ILE A 13 -10.81 -0.56 -6.05
N GLU A 14 -10.39 0.69 -6.03
CA GLU A 14 -9.31 1.18 -6.89
C GLU A 14 -7.98 0.97 -6.16
N VAL A 15 -7.08 0.21 -6.78
CA VAL A 15 -5.74 -0.09 -6.28
C VAL A 15 -4.73 0.73 -7.06
N PHE A 16 -3.79 1.38 -6.36
CA PHE A 16 -2.62 1.98 -6.99
C PHE A 16 -1.43 1.01 -6.90
N THR A 17 -0.80 0.74 -8.03
CA THR A 17 0.40 -0.11 -8.08
C THR A 17 1.45 0.44 -9.02
N THR A 18 2.73 0.23 -8.69
CA THR A 18 3.88 0.48 -9.56
C THR A 18 4.28 -0.76 -10.37
N ARG A 19 3.65 -1.91 -10.10
CA ARG A 19 3.92 -3.21 -10.72
C ARG A 19 2.63 -3.83 -11.28
N PRO A 20 1.93 -3.18 -12.23
CA PRO A 20 0.75 -3.79 -12.85
C PRO A 20 1.08 -5.04 -13.68
N ASP A 21 2.33 -5.22 -14.09
CA ASP A 21 2.85 -6.41 -14.75
C ASP A 21 2.63 -7.70 -13.95
N THR A 22 2.57 -7.59 -12.63
CA THR A 22 2.39 -8.75 -11.73
C THR A 22 0.94 -9.07 -11.38
N ILE A 23 -0.03 -8.48 -12.08
CA ILE A 23 -1.46 -8.59 -11.74
C ILE A 23 -1.95 -10.03 -11.66
N PHE A 24 -1.45 -10.93 -12.50
CA PHE A 24 -1.84 -12.34 -12.49
C PHE A 24 -1.32 -13.13 -11.28
N GLY A 25 -0.39 -12.55 -10.53
CA GLY A 25 0.10 -13.08 -9.25
C GLY A 25 -0.65 -12.58 -8.02
N VAL A 26 -1.73 -11.80 -8.22
CA VAL A 26 -2.53 -11.26 -7.10
C VAL A 26 -3.26 -12.40 -6.41
N SER A 27 -3.01 -12.54 -5.10
CA SER A 27 -3.63 -13.56 -4.25
C SER A 27 -4.64 -12.98 -3.27
N PHE A 28 -4.50 -11.70 -2.92
CA PHE A 28 -5.40 -10.99 -2.02
C PHE A 28 -5.37 -9.49 -2.30
N LEU A 29 -6.40 -8.78 -1.88
CA LEU A 29 -6.37 -7.34 -1.75
C LEU A 29 -6.23 -6.97 -0.28
N THR A 30 -5.53 -5.87 -0.02
CA THR A 30 -5.40 -5.33 1.33
C THR A 30 -5.79 -3.87 1.35
N ILE A 31 -6.63 -3.48 2.31
CA ILE A 31 -7.07 -2.11 2.53
C ILE A 31 -6.56 -1.60 3.87
N ALA A 32 -6.33 -0.30 3.95
CA ALA A 32 -5.93 0.36 5.20
C ALA A 32 -7.07 0.32 6.23
N PRO A 33 -6.78 0.27 7.54
CA PRO A 33 -7.81 0.37 8.58
C PRO A 33 -8.63 1.66 8.51
N GLU A 34 -8.05 2.73 7.96
CA GLU A 34 -8.68 4.04 7.74
C GLU A 34 -9.32 4.17 6.34
N TYR A 35 -9.46 3.06 5.62
CA TYR A 35 -10.03 3.09 4.28
C TYR A 35 -11.44 3.67 4.30
N LYS A 36 -11.72 4.58 3.35
CA LYS A 36 -13.04 5.20 3.23
C LYS A 36 -14.09 4.12 2.99
N ASP A 37 -15.20 4.24 3.70
CA ASP A 37 -16.35 3.33 3.57
C ASP A 37 -16.01 1.85 3.88
N ILE A 38 -14.99 1.61 4.74
CA ILE A 38 -14.55 0.26 5.12
C ILE A 38 -15.71 -0.62 5.62
N SER A 39 -16.68 -0.02 6.33
CA SER A 39 -17.86 -0.70 6.85
C SER A 39 -18.72 -1.37 5.76
N GLU A 40 -18.60 -0.92 4.51
CA GLU A 40 -19.34 -1.47 3.37
C GLU A 40 -18.74 -2.78 2.81
N PHE A 41 -17.50 -3.10 3.25
CA PHE A 41 -16.79 -4.32 2.87
C PHE A 41 -16.73 -5.35 4.00
N LEU A 42 -17.44 -5.10 5.12
CA LEU A 42 -17.40 -5.98 6.27
C LEU A 42 -18.54 -6.98 6.21
N SER A 43 -18.22 -8.26 6.30
CA SER A 43 -19.22 -9.28 6.58
C SER A 43 -19.72 -9.14 8.02
N PHE A 44 -21.00 -9.38 8.21
CA PHE A 44 -21.62 -9.32 9.55
C PHE A 44 -20.96 -10.28 10.54
N ASP A 45 -20.55 -11.46 10.07
CA ASP A 45 -19.95 -12.50 10.90
C ASP A 45 -18.55 -12.14 11.44
N HIS A 46 -17.82 -11.27 10.74
CA HIS A 46 -16.46 -10.84 11.13
C HIS A 46 -16.40 -9.44 11.77
N LYS A 47 -17.53 -8.77 11.90
CA LYS A 47 -17.59 -7.36 12.31
C LYS A 47 -16.87 -7.09 13.63
N SER A 48 -17.11 -7.87 14.66
CA SER A 48 -16.51 -7.66 15.99
C SER A 48 -14.99 -7.84 15.98
N GLU A 49 -14.48 -8.84 15.27
CA GLU A 49 -13.04 -9.07 15.13
C GLU A 49 -12.35 -7.91 14.40
N ILE A 50 -13.00 -7.43 13.34
CA ILE A 50 -12.50 -6.32 12.53
C ILE A 50 -12.48 -5.02 13.32
N GLU A 51 -13.56 -4.69 14.04
CA GLU A 51 -13.64 -3.49 14.87
C GLU A 51 -12.56 -3.50 15.96
N ASN A 52 -12.33 -4.64 16.61
CA ASN A 52 -11.25 -4.80 17.58
C ASN A 52 -9.86 -4.61 16.94
N TYR A 53 -9.66 -5.14 15.73
CA TYR A 53 -8.41 -4.97 15.00
C TYR A 53 -8.16 -3.50 14.64
N ILE A 54 -9.17 -2.82 14.09
CA ILE A 54 -9.09 -1.40 13.73
C ILE A 54 -8.79 -0.54 14.97
N ASP A 55 -9.48 -0.76 16.10
CA ASP A 55 -9.23 -0.03 17.35
C ASP A 55 -7.79 -0.24 17.86
N LYS A 56 -7.27 -1.45 17.75
CA LYS A 56 -5.89 -1.76 18.12
C LYS A 56 -4.87 -1.04 17.23
N VAL A 57 -5.12 -1.02 15.91
CA VAL A 57 -4.20 -0.42 14.94
C VAL A 57 -4.26 1.11 14.96
N SER A 58 -5.44 1.70 15.21
CA SER A 58 -5.62 3.16 15.30
C SER A 58 -4.81 3.81 16.43
N LYS A 59 -4.39 3.02 17.43
CA LYS A 59 -3.52 3.47 18.52
C LYS A 59 -2.05 3.58 18.12
N LYS A 60 -1.66 3.03 16.97
CA LYS A 60 -0.31 3.15 16.39
C LYS A 60 -0.24 4.32 15.42
N SER A 61 0.82 5.11 15.48
CA SER A 61 1.10 6.14 14.47
C SER A 61 1.49 5.51 13.13
N GLU A 62 1.26 6.20 12.01
CA GLU A 62 1.73 5.75 10.69
C GLU A 62 3.25 5.46 10.67
N ARG A 63 4.03 6.26 11.41
CA ARG A 63 5.49 6.09 11.52
C ARG A 63 5.87 4.78 12.22
N GLU A 64 5.16 4.41 13.27
CA GLU A 64 5.36 3.12 13.96
C GLU A 64 4.99 1.96 13.04
N ARG A 65 3.88 2.05 12.32
CA ARG A 65 3.44 1.03 11.35
C ARG A 65 4.43 0.85 10.20
N LEU A 66 5.04 1.94 9.72
CA LEU A 66 6.07 1.89 8.67
C LEU A 66 7.41 1.34 9.17
N SER A 67 7.75 1.54 10.44
CA SER A 67 9.01 1.06 11.03
C SER A 67 8.97 -0.42 11.41
N ASP A 68 7.77 -0.96 11.65
CA ASP A 68 7.56 -2.36 11.99
C ASP A 68 7.53 -3.22 10.71
N VAL A 69 8.70 -3.38 10.09
CA VAL A 69 8.86 -4.15 8.85
C VAL A 69 8.78 -5.66 9.09
N LYS A 70 8.99 -6.10 10.35
CA LYS A 70 9.13 -7.53 10.69
C LYS A 70 7.82 -8.21 11.06
N THR A 71 6.80 -7.45 11.45
CA THR A 71 5.53 -8.03 11.86
C THR A 71 4.43 -7.61 10.90
N VAL A 72 3.93 -8.55 10.13
CA VAL A 72 2.71 -8.35 9.34
C VAL A 72 1.49 -8.72 10.18
N SER A 73 0.47 -7.87 10.17
CA SER A 73 -0.79 -8.15 10.84
C SER A 73 -1.98 -7.82 9.93
N GLY A 74 -3.08 -8.49 10.14
CA GLY A 74 -4.29 -8.25 9.36
C GLY A 74 -5.47 -9.08 9.85
N VAL A 75 -6.64 -8.73 9.36
CA VAL A 75 -7.89 -9.44 9.59
C VAL A 75 -8.65 -9.60 8.26
N PHE A 76 -9.27 -10.75 8.06
CA PHE A 76 -10.10 -10.97 6.87
C PHE A 76 -11.40 -10.17 6.98
N SER A 77 -11.77 -9.47 5.91
CA SER A 77 -12.99 -8.65 5.89
C SER A 77 -14.29 -9.45 5.76
N GLY A 78 -14.18 -10.73 5.36
CA GLY A 78 -15.33 -11.55 5.00
C GLY A 78 -15.83 -11.32 3.57
N ALA A 79 -15.23 -10.39 2.83
CA ALA A 79 -15.60 -10.05 1.45
C ALA A 79 -14.53 -10.48 0.45
N TYR A 80 -14.94 -10.60 -0.80
CA TYR A 80 -14.08 -10.94 -1.92
C TYR A 80 -14.17 -9.89 -3.02
N ALA A 81 -13.07 -9.67 -3.70
CA ALA A 81 -13.02 -8.94 -4.95
C ALA A 81 -12.92 -9.92 -6.13
N ILE A 82 -13.30 -9.45 -7.31
CA ILE A 82 -13.19 -10.21 -8.55
C ILE A 82 -11.96 -9.73 -9.32
N HIS A 83 -11.07 -10.65 -9.65
CA HIS A 83 -9.90 -10.35 -10.46
C HIS A 83 -10.32 -9.88 -11.86
N PRO A 84 -9.87 -8.71 -12.33
CA PRO A 84 -10.44 -8.05 -13.51
C PRO A 84 -10.17 -8.77 -14.84
N PHE A 85 -9.17 -9.66 -14.89
CA PHE A 85 -8.85 -10.44 -16.08
C PHE A 85 -9.33 -11.89 -15.98
N THR A 86 -9.11 -12.56 -14.86
CA THR A 86 -9.39 -14.01 -14.72
C THR A 86 -10.78 -14.31 -14.16
N GLY A 87 -11.45 -13.34 -13.57
CA GLY A 87 -12.73 -13.55 -12.87
C GLY A 87 -12.63 -14.32 -11.55
N LYS A 88 -11.44 -14.68 -11.11
CA LYS A 88 -11.23 -15.38 -9.83
C LYS A 88 -11.59 -14.52 -8.65
N LYS A 89 -12.11 -15.13 -7.60
CA LYS A 89 -12.36 -14.47 -6.30
C LYS A 89 -11.05 -14.26 -5.57
N ILE A 90 -10.85 -13.05 -5.04
CA ILE A 90 -9.67 -12.64 -4.32
C ILE A 90 -10.13 -12.14 -2.95
N PRO A 91 -9.65 -12.69 -1.81
CA PRO A 91 -10.05 -12.25 -0.49
C PRO A 91 -9.58 -10.81 -0.21
N ILE A 92 -10.43 -10.03 0.46
CA ILE A 92 -10.12 -8.67 0.90
C ILE A 92 -9.72 -8.72 2.36
N TRP A 93 -8.54 -8.20 2.67
CA TRP A 93 -7.98 -8.12 4.02
C TRP A 93 -7.85 -6.67 4.48
N ILE A 94 -7.87 -6.45 5.77
CA ILE A 94 -7.53 -5.18 6.40
C ILE A 94 -6.20 -5.37 7.11
N SER A 95 -5.22 -4.50 6.83
CA SER A 95 -3.89 -4.66 7.41
C SER A 95 -3.23 -3.32 7.76
N ASP A 96 -2.41 -3.34 8.79
CA ASP A 96 -1.71 -2.17 9.31
C ASP A 96 -0.51 -1.72 8.45
N TYR A 97 -0.04 -2.56 7.52
CA TYR A 97 1.05 -2.15 6.63
C TYR A 97 0.59 -1.32 5.43
N VAL A 98 -0.71 -1.26 5.15
CA VAL A 98 -1.28 -0.37 4.13
C VAL A 98 -1.59 0.97 4.77
N ILE A 99 -1.12 2.05 4.14
CA ILE A 99 -1.26 3.42 4.62
C ILE A 99 -2.29 4.15 3.77
N ALA A 100 -3.31 4.72 4.42
CA ALA A 100 -4.39 5.42 3.73
C ALA A 100 -3.94 6.69 3.00
N SER A 101 -2.92 7.36 3.52
CA SER A 101 -2.33 8.57 2.91
C SER A 101 -1.49 8.29 1.65
N TYR A 102 -1.22 7.02 1.34
CA TYR A 102 -0.47 6.62 0.17
C TYR A 102 -1.34 5.91 -0.87
N GLY A 103 -1.41 6.47 -2.06
CA GLY A 103 -2.22 5.90 -3.15
C GLY A 103 -3.71 6.05 -2.92
N THR A 104 -4.41 4.94 -2.97
CA THR A 104 -5.85 4.83 -2.74
C THR A 104 -6.20 4.29 -1.37
N GLY A 105 -5.21 3.96 -0.55
CA GLY A 105 -5.41 3.22 0.69
C GLY A 105 -5.76 1.74 0.48
N ALA A 106 -5.58 1.25 -0.75
CA ALA A 106 -5.75 -0.16 -1.11
C ALA A 106 -4.58 -0.62 -1.98
N VAL A 107 -4.12 -1.84 -1.76
CA VAL A 107 -3.05 -2.47 -2.53
C VAL A 107 -3.45 -3.88 -2.96
N MET A 108 -2.90 -4.32 -4.07
CA MET A 108 -2.98 -5.71 -4.49
C MET A 108 -1.79 -6.47 -3.90
N GLY A 109 -2.06 -7.56 -3.20
CA GLY A 109 -1.05 -8.44 -2.63
C GLY A 109 -0.53 -9.42 -3.68
N VAL A 110 0.76 -9.30 -4.00
CA VAL A 110 1.47 -10.17 -4.94
C VAL A 110 2.63 -10.86 -4.25
N PRO A 111 2.36 -11.93 -3.51
CA PRO A 111 3.37 -12.58 -2.66
C PRO A 111 4.57 -13.13 -3.41
N ALA A 112 4.43 -13.46 -4.69
CA ALA A 112 5.59 -13.86 -5.49
C ALA A 112 6.56 -12.71 -5.78
N GLY A 113 6.09 -11.44 -5.79
CA GLY A 113 6.84 -10.27 -6.22
C GLY A 113 7.15 -9.25 -5.13
N ASP A 114 6.60 -9.39 -3.94
CA ASP A 114 6.82 -8.50 -2.79
C ASP A 114 7.01 -9.28 -1.50
N GLN A 115 8.09 -9.00 -0.77
CA GLN A 115 8.44 -9.76 0.44
C GLN A 115 7.42 -9.57 1.56
N ARG A 116 6.83 -8.39 1.70
CA ARG A 116 5.84 -8.12 2.74
C ARG A 116 4.54 -8.88 2.47
N ASP A 117 4.13 -8.91 1.20
CA ASP A 117 2.98 -9.70 0.76
C ASP A 117 3.26 -11.21 0.91
N PHE A 118 4.51 -11.63 0.67
CA PHE A 118 4.93 -13.02 0.87
C PHE A 118 4.81 -13.44 2.35
N ASP A 119 5.33 -12.61 3.26
CA ASP A 119 5.27 -12.87 4.70
C ASP A 119 3.80 -12.88 5.19
N PHE A 120 2.98 -11.99 4.63
CA PHE A 120 1.54 -11.95 4.90
C PHE A 120 0.86 -13.24 4.41
N ALA A 121 1.10 -13.64 3.17
CA ALA A 121 0.52 -14.84 2.59
C ALA A 121 0.92 -16.10 3.36
N LYS A 122 2.20 -16.22 3.75
CA LYS A 122 2.67 -17.33 4.59
C LYS A 122 1.97 -17.38 5.94
N LYS A 123 1.83 -16.23 6.61
CA LYS A 123 1.20 -16.13 7.92
C LYS A 123 -0.28 -16.53 7.89
N PHE A 124 -1.00 -16.11 6.87
CA PHE A 124 -2.44 -16.34 6.75
C PHE A 124 -2.81 -17.50 5.83
N MET A 125 -1.81 -18.31 5.42
CA MET A 125 -1.99 -19.50 4.58
C MET A 125 -2.70 -19.20 3.25
N ILE A 126 -2.38 -18.05 2.65
CA ILE A 126 -2.86 -17.64 1.34
C ILE A 126 -1.93 -18.22 0.27
N ASP A 127 -2.49 -18.66 -0.86
CA ASP A 127 -1.72 -19.20 -1.97
C ASP A 127 -0.72 -18.19 -2.54
N ILE A 128 0.46 -18.69 -2.92
CA ILE A 128 1.54 -17.92 -3.53
C ILE A 128 1.79 -18.44 -4.94
N PRO A 129 1.04 -17.95 -5.95
CA PRO A 129 1.25 -18.37 -7.33
C PRO A 129 2.58 -17.83 -7.87
N ASN A 130 3.44 -18.72 -8.38
CA ASN A 130 4.66 -18.28 -9.04
C ASN A 130 4.33 -17.77 -10.44
N ILE A 131 4.71 -16.51 -10.70
CA ILE A 131 4.56 -15.83 -11.99
C ILE A 131 5.91 -15.55 -12.67
N PHE A 132 7.02 -16.01 -12.11
CA PHE A 132 8.37 -15.75 -12.61
C PHE A 132 9.01 -17.05 -13.09
N GLU A 133 9.44 -17.07 -14.33
CA GLU A 133 10.12 -18.22 -14.94
C GLU A 133 11.48 -18.45 -14.27
N ASN A 134 11.82 -19.74 -14.07
CA ASN A 134 13.12 -20.16 -13.51
C ASN A 134 13.49 -19.52 -12.15
N THR A 135 12.49 -19.14 -11.36
CA THR A 135 12.69 -18.49 -10.06
C THR A 135 12.10 -19.34 -8.95
N ASP A 136 12.89 -19.62 -7.93
CA ASP A 136 12.42 -20.28 -6.70
C ASP A 136 11.89 -19.25 -5.71
N ILE A 137 10.58 -19.28 -5.50
CA ILE A 137 9.89 -18.42 -4.51
C ILE A 137 9.45 -19.19 -3.26
N SER A 138 10.03 -20.36 -2.98
CA SER A 138 9.60 -21.21 -1.85
C SER A 138 9.90 -20.57 -0.49
N GLN A 139 10.96 -19.79 -0.38
CA GLN A 139 11.43 -19.18 0.86
C GLN A 139 11.30 -17.64 0.90
N THR A 140 11.43 -16.99 -0.24
CA THR A 140 11.43 -15.53 -0.35
C THR A 140 10.75 -15.09 -1.64
N ALA A 141 10.19 -13.87 -1.63
CA ALA A 141 9.67 -13.24 -2.84
C ALA A 141 10.78 -12.86 -3.82
N PHE A 142 10.45 -12.77 -5.08
CA PHE A 142 11.33 -12.26 -6.14
C PHE A 142 10.98 -10.80 -6.45
N SER A 143 11.76 -9.86 -5.92
CA SER A 143 11.45 -8.42 -6.02
C SER A 143 12.18 -7.69 -7.17
N ASP A 144 13.05 -8.37 -7.91
CA ASP A 144 13.80 -7.76 -9.00
C ASP A 144 12.90 -7.43 -10.20
N LYS A 145 13.31 -6.36 -10.92
CA LYS A 145 12.62 -5.92 -12.14
C LYS A 145 13.32 -6.39 -13.42
N SER A 146 14.34 -7.21 -13.30
CA SER A 146 15.14 -7.72 -14.43
C SER A 146 15.47 -9.19 -14.24
N GLY A 147 15.87 -9.84 -15.34
CA GLY A 147 16.32 -11.22 -15.30
C GLY A 147 15.22 -12.28 -15.20
N PHE A 148 13.96 -11.91 -15.44
CA PHE A 148 12.85 -12.85 -15.47
C PHE A 148 12.00 -12.74 -16.74
N ARG A 149 11.22 -13.76 -17.00
CA ARG A 149 10.07 -13.73 -17.90
C ARG A 149 8.84 -14.15 -17.12
N LEU A 150 7.69 -13.61 -17.50
CA LEU A 150 6.43 -13.96 -16.86
C LEU A 150 5.93 -15.33 -17.32
N ILE A 151 5.40 -16.09 -16.37
CA ILE A 151 4.66 -17.35 -16.57
C ILE A 151 3.35 -17.27 -15.80
N ASN A 152 2.41 -18.15 -16.09
CA ASN A 152 1.09 -18.18 -15.43
C ASN A 152 0.35 -16.83 -15.46
N SER A 153 0.66 -16.00 -16.46
CA SER A 153 0.24 -14.61 -16.60
C SER A 153 -0.51 -14.35 -17.91
N GLU A 154 -1.22 -15.36 -18.42
CA GLU A 154 -2.04 -15.31 -19.64
C GLU A 154 -1.30 -14.65 -20.82
N PHE A 155 -1.81 -13.52 -21.32
CA PHE A 155 -1.24 -12.80 -22.47
C PHE A 155 0.13 -12.14 -22.17
N LEU A 156 0.55 -12.08 -20.91
CA LEU A 156 1.88 -11.59 -20.51
C LEU A 156 2.95 -12.69 -20.47
N ASN A 157 2.59 -13.96 -20.69
CA ASN A 157 3.55 -15.06 -20.64
C ASN A 157 4.71 -14.87 -21.62
N GLY A 158 5.93 -15.12 -21.14
CA GLY A 158 7.17 -15.01 -21.91
C GLY A 158 7.69 -13.58 -22.07
N LEU A 159 6.97 -12.55 -21.63
CA LEU A 159 7.39 -11.17 -21.70
C LEU A 159 8.32 -10.83 -20.53
N ASP A 160 9.24 -9.90 -20.77
CA ASP A 160 10.03 -9.26 -19.73
C ASP A 160 9.27 -8.11 -19.04
N TYR A 161 9.92 -7.47 -18.06
CA TYR A 161 9.30 -6.38 -17.29
C TYR A 161 8.81 -5.22 -18.16
N VAL A 162 9.63 -4.75 -19.12
CA VAL A 162 9.31 -3.57 -19.94
C VAL A 162 8.15 -3.86 -20.87
N GLN A 163 8.23 -4.98 -21.58
CA GLN A 163 7.19 -5.42 -22.51
C GLN A 163 5.85 -5.66 -21.80
N SER A 164 5.90 -6.35 -20.65
CA SER A 164 4.70 -6.65 -19.87
C SER A 164 4.06 -5.39 -19.29
N LEU A 165 4.87 -4.41 -18.84
CA LEU A 165 4.38 -3.15 -18.31
C LEU A 165 3.60 -2.34 -19.35
N GLU A 166 4.13 -2.22 -20.55
CA GLU A 166 3.47 -1.49 -21.63
C GLU A 166 2.16 -2.17 -22.04
N LEU A 167 2.20 -3.48 -22.25
CA LEU A 167 1.02 -4.23 -22.68
C LEU A 167 -0.09 -4.23 -21.64
N ILE A 168 0.23 -4.45 -20.37
CA ILE A 168 -0.80 -4.49 -19.32
C ILE A 168 -1.46 -3.13 -19.10
N ILE A 169 -0.72 -2.02 -19.22
CA ILE A 169 -1.28 -0.68 -19.12
C ILE A 169 -2.30 -0.45 -20.25
N GLN A 170 -1.95 -0.81 -21.48
CA GLN A 170 -2.86 -0.71 -22.62
C GLN A 170 -4.13 -1.54 -22.41
N GLU A 171 -3.98 -2.78 -21.95
CA GLU A 171 -5.14 -3.67 -21.70
C GLU A 171 -6.03 -3.19 -20.55
N ILE A 172 -5.46 -2.62 -19.48
CA ILE A 172 -6.23 -2.01 -18.39
C ILE A 172 -7.05 -0.83 -18.90
N GLU A 173 -6.47 0.03 -19.73
CA GLU A 173 -7.14 1.21 -20.29
C GLU A 173 -8.18 0.79 -21.34
N ASN A 174 -7.87 -0.13 -22.24
CA ASN A 174 -8.79 -0.64 -23.26
C ASN A 174 -10.05 -1.28 -22.65
N LYS A 175 -9.89 -2.01 -21.55
CA LYS A 175 -11.01 -2.61 -20.82
C LYS A 175 -11.75 -1.63 -19.91
N GLY A 176 -11.25 -0.39 -19.74
CA GLY A 176 -11.84 0.59 -18.82
C GLY A 176 -11.81 0.20 -17.35
N ILE A 177 -10.89 -0.71 -16.97
CA ILE A 177 -10.74 -1.21 -15.59
C ILE A 177 -9.64 -0.48 -14.81
N GLY A 178 -9.14 0.62 -15.33
CA GLY A 178 -8.13 1.45 -14.69
C GLY A 178 -7.50 2.42 -15.65
N LYS A 179 -6.43 3.08 -15.21
CA LYS A 179 -5.68 4.04 -16.03
C LYS A 179 -4.26 4.22 -15.51
N SER A 180 -3.36 4.63 -16.41
CA SER A 180 -2.04 5.13 -16.01
C SER A 180 -2.19 6.39 -15.17
N LYS A 181 -1.45 6.47 -14.07
CA LYS A 181 -1.40 7.65 -13.17
C LYS A 181 0.04 7.92 -12.77
N ILE A 182 0.44 9.17 -12.82
CA ILE A 182 1.70 9.63 -12.22
C ILE A 182 1.37 10.14 -10.82
N GLN A 183 2.00 9.55 -9.82
CA GLN A 183 1.85 9.98 -8.43
C GLN A 183 3.20 10.47 -7.91
N PHE A 184 3.21 11.70 -7.45
CA PHE A 184 4.40 12.29 -6.84
C PHE A 184 4.42 11.94 -5.35
N LYS A 185 5.54 11.35 -4.90
CA LYS A 185 5.79 11.12 -3.48
C LYS A 185 6.78 12.18 -2.99
N LEU A 186 6.25 13.21 -2.38
CA LEU A 186 7.04 14.24 -1.72
C LEU A 186 7.22 13.86 -0.23
N ARG A 187 8.38 14.15 0.30
CA ARG A 187 8.59 14.10 1.75
C ARG A 187 8.21 15.45 2.32
N ASP A 188 7.45 15.42 3.40
CA ASP A 188 7.17 16.63 4.16
C ASP A 188 8.47 17.27 4.65
N ALA A 189 8.62 18.54 4.41
CA ALA A 189 9.71 19.34 4.94
C ALA A 189 9.27 20.00 6.25
N THR A 190 10.08 19.85 7.29
CA THR A 190 9.86 20.63 8.52
C THR A 190 10.25 22.06 8.27
N PHE A 191 9.26 22.94 8.12
CA PHE A 191 9.45 24.34 7.74
C PHE A 191 10.41 25.09 8.70
N SER A 192 10.27 24.86 9.99
CA SER A 192 11.12 25.44 11.03
C SER A 192 12.60 25.01 10.98
N ARG A 193 12.94 23.94 10.23
CA ARG A 193 14.33 23.50 10.02
C ARG A 193 15.00 24.09 8.79
N GLN A 194 14.28 24.83 7.99
CA GLN A 194 14.82 25.51 6.81
C GLN A 194 15.50 26.80 7.25
N ARG A 195 16.73 26.69 7.71
CA ARG A 195 17.53 27.73 8.38
C ARG A 195 17.37 29.11 7.78
N TYR A 196 17.65 29.28 6.50
CA TYR A 196 17.58 30.58 5.82
C TYR A 196 16.16 30.89 5.30
N TRP A 197 15.44 29.90 4.83
CA TRP A 197 14.13 30.04 4.19
C TRP A 197 12.96 29.65 5.08
N GLY A 198 13.25 29.02 6.23
CA GLY A 198 12.23 28.60 7.17
C GLY A 198 11.95 29.67 8.23
N GLU A 199 10.79 29.55 8.86
CA GLU A 199 10.44 30.37 10.02
C GLU A 199 10.61 29.51 11.28
N PRO A 200 11.64 29.80 12.11
CA PRO A 200 11.79 29.09 13.37
C PRO A 200 10.59 29.40 14.28
N ILE A 201 10.07 28.35 14.91
CA ILE A 201 9.00 28.51 15.91
C ILE A 201 9.59 29.31 17.08
N PRO A 202 9.00 30.48 17.46
CA PRO A 202 9.57 31.38 18.44
C PRO A 202 9.31 30.88 19.88
N ILE A 203 9.82 29.69 20.20
CA ILE A 203 9.75 29.08 21.53
C ILE A 203 11.12 28.61 21.99
N TYR A 204 11.34 28.63 23.30
CA TYR A 204 12.45 27.97 23.95
C TYR A 204 11.96 27.11 25.11
N TYR A 205 12.77 26.16 25.55
CA TYR A 205 12.42 25.27 26.66
C TYR A 205 13.18 25.70 27.92
N LYS A 206 12.44 25.95 29.00
CA LYS A 206 12.99 26.16 30.33
C LYS A 206 12.50 25.07 31.27
N ASN A 207 13.40 24.27 31.79
CA ASN A 207 13.09 23.10 32.64
C ASN A 207 12.10 22.14 31.97
N GLY A 208 12.20 21.91 30.64
CA GLY A 208 11.34 21.04 29.87
C GLY A 208 9.96 21.64 29.51
N ILE A 209 9.66 22.86 29.90
CA ILE A 209 8.42 23.59 29.59
C ILE A 209 8.65 24.54 28.42
N PRO A 210 7.83 24.47 27.33
CA PRO A 210 7.93 25.39 26.22
C PRO A 210 7.44 26.80 26.66
N ILE A 211 8.24 27.82 26.33
CA ILE A 211 7.95 29.23 26.63
C ILE A 211 8.11 30.01 25.33
N ASN A 212 7.20 30.92 25.05
CA ASN A 212 7.31 31.81 23.91
C ASN A 212 8.47 32.79 24.08
N ILE A 213 9.19 33.09 23.00
CA ILE A 213 10.15 34.20 22.94
C ILE A 213 9.35 35.51 22.93
N GLU A 214 9.76 36.47 23.74
CA GLU A 214 9.12 37.79 23.78
C GLU A 214 9.31 38.51 22.44
N THR A 215 8.29 39.25 22.02
CA THR A 215 8.23 39.90 20.69
C THR A 215 9.40 40.83 20.42
N GLU A 216 9.99 41.42 21.47
CA GLU A 216 11.15 42.31 21.35
C GLU A 216 12.43 41.64 20.85
N TYR A 217 12.51 40.26 20.97
CA TYR A 217 13.63 39.46 20.47
C TYR A 217 13.37 38.87 19.07
N LEU A 218 12.29 39.27 18.43
CA LEU A 218 11.94 38.83 17.08
C LEU A 218 12.15 39.97 16.07
N PRO A 219 12.52 39.67 14.82
CA PRO A 219 12.82 38.33 14.28
C PRO A 219 14.14 37.75 14.77
N CYS A 220 14.24 36.43 14.87
CA CYS A 220 15.50 35.77 15.17
C CYS A 220 16.50 35.98 14.02
N LEU A 221 17.62 36.63 14.31
CA LEU A 221 18.69 36.84 13.34
C LEU A 221 19.69 35.67 13.39
N LEU A 222 20.08 35.18 12.22
CA LEU A 222 21.14 34.17 12.10
C LEU A 222 22.50 34.90 12.21
N TYR A 223 23.33 34.49 13.17
CA TYR A 223 24.67 35.07 13.39
C TYR A 223 25.75 34.46 12.51
N THR A 224 25.42 33.32 11.86
CA THR A 224 26.35 32.61 10.97
C THR A 224 25.73 32.39 9.63
N SER A 225 26.39 32.83 8.58
CA SER A 225 26.11 32.54 7.17
C SER A 225 26.74 31.22 6.78
#